data_14ee51b4c559b27dc307fcb9fce337ba
#
_entry.id   14ee51b4c559b27dc307fcb9fce337ba
#
_cell.length_a   1.000
_cell.length_b   1.000
_cell.length_c   1.000
_cell.angle_alpha   90.00
_cell.angle_beta   90.00
_cell.angle_gamma   90.00
#
_symmetry.space_group_name_H-M   'P 1'
#
loop_
_entity.id
_entity.type
_entity.pdbx_description
1 polymer ?
#
loop_
_entity_poly.entity_id
_entity_poly.type
_entity_poly.pdbx_seq_one_letter_code
_entity_poly.pdbx_strand_id
1 'polypeptide(L)'
;MEELNLASTTSSALSHLLSQEFSALASKDFEKVEQIQEEKLSLMQELQSVWDVLKQSEATDTQLLDELTQKLEICKEQHMRNSLLLNKQMEITRNLLGAITQKNNANAAVYDKLGKMT
;
A
#
# COMPACT_ATOMS: atom_id res chain seq x y z
N MET A 1 2.88 -27.92 -9.37
CA MET A 1 2.25 -27.80 -8.05
C MET A 1 3.07 -27.00 -7.06
N GLU A 2 4.39 -27.05 -7.18
CA GLU A 2 5.25 -26.23 -6.31
C GLU A 2 4.99 -24.73 -6.51
N GLU A 3 4.83 -24.32 -7.76
CA GLU A 3 4.56 -22.91 -8.10
C GLU A 3 3.22 -22.46 -7.50
N LEU A 4 2.22 -23.31 -7.55
CA LEU A 4 0.91 -22.99 -7.02
C LEU A 4 0.94 -22.91 -5.49
N ASN A 5 1.66 -23.83 -4.85
CA ASN A 5 1.86 -23.80 -3.39
C ASN A 5 2.65 -22.57 -2.98
N LEU A 6 3.68 -22.23 -3.74
CA LEU A 6 4.48 -21.04 -3.47
C LEU A 6 3.63 -19.77 -3.62
N ALA A 7 2.84 -19.68 -4.68
CA ALA A 7 1.94 -18.55 -4.89
C ALA A 7 0.93 -18.42 -3.76
N SER A 8 0.37 -19.54 -3.31
CA SER A 8 -0.60 -19.55 -2.21
C SER A 8 0.06 -19.09 -0.90
N THR A 9 1.25 -19.60 -0.61
CA THR A 9 2.01 -19.21 0.59
C THR A 9 2.39 -17.74 0.55
N THR A 10 2.86 -17.28 -0.60
CA THR A 10 3.25 -15.87 -0.78
C THR A 10 2.04 -14.95 -0.67
N SER A 11 0.90 -15.36 -1.22
CA SER A 11 -0.36 -14.58 -1.09
C SER A 11 -0.82 -14.46 0.34
N SER A 12 -0.69 -15.54 1.12
CA SER A 12 -1.06 -15.53 2.54
C SER A 12 -0.11 -14.63 3.33
N ALA A 13 1.17 -14.68 3.04
CA ALA A 13 2.17 -13.80 3.67
C ALA A 13 1.88 -12.35 3.32
N LEU A 14 1.55 -12.06 2.07
CA LEU A 14 1.20 -10.70 1.63
C LEU A 14 -0.05 -10.21 2.34
N SER A 15 -1.10 -11.03 2.44
CA SER A 15 -2.32 -10.65 3.15
C SER A 15 -2.05 -10.33 4.61
N HIS A 16 -1.21 -11.12 5.27
CA HIS A 16 -0.83 -10.85 6.65
C HIS A 16 -0.07 -9.53 6.77
N LEU A 17 0.85 -9.29 5.85
CA LEU A 17 1.63 -8.07 5.82
C LEU A 17 0.75 -6.84 5.58
N LEU A 18 -0.24 -6.96 4.68
CA LEU A 18 -1.19 -5.88 4.42
C LEU A 18 -2.06 -5.58 5.65
N SER A 19 -2.40 -6.59 6.44
CA SER A 19 -3.10 -6.39 7.71
C SER A 19 -2.22 -5.64 8.71
N GLN A 20 -0.94 -5.96 8.77
CA GLN A 20 0.02 -5.25 9.62
C GLN A 20 0.18 -3.80 9.14
N GLU A 21 0.22 -3.60 7.83
CA GLU A 21 0.29 -2.25 7.25
C GLU A 21 -0.92 -1.42 7.65
N PHE A 22 -2.10 -2.00 7.56
CA PHE A 22 -3.33 -1.31 7.97
C PHE A 22 -3.27 -0.89 9.44
N SER A 23 -2.83 -1.80 10.32
CA SER A 23 -2.70 -1.51 11.75
C SER A 23 -1.69 -0.39 12.00
N ALA A 24 -0.56 -0.43 11.30
CA ALA A 24 0.46 0.59 11.42
C ALA A 24 -0.04 1.95 10.91
N LEU A 25 -0.78 1.96 9.81
CA LEU A 25 -1.40 3.19 9.28
C LEU A 25 -2.44 3.74 10.26
N ALA A 26 -3.28 2.87 10.82
CA ALA A 26 -4.31 3.29 11.77
C ALA A 26 -3.70 3.89 13.04
N SER A 27 -2.57 3.35 13.49
CA SER A 27 -1.86 3.87 14.66
C SER A 27 -0.86 4.98 14.31
N LYS A 28 -0.72 5.30 13.03
CA LYS A 28 0.20 6.32 12.53
C LYS A 28 1.66 6.01 12.81
N ASP A 29 1.99 4.72 12.88
CA ASP A 29 3.36 4.25 13.01
C ASP A 29 4.00 4.20 11.61
N PHE A 30 4.39 5.35 11.10
CA PHE A 30 4.88 5.47 9.72
C PHE A 30 6.25 4.84 9.51
N GLU A 31 7.04 4.72 10.56
CA GLU A 31 8.31 4.00 10.48
C GLU A 31 8.07 2.53 10.16
N LYS A 32 7.09 1.93 10.83
CA LYS A 32 6.72 0.54 10.57
C LYS A 32 6.10 0.39 9.18
N VAL A 33 5.29 1.34 8.75
CA VAL A 33 4.73 1.36 7.39
C VAL A 33 5.86 1.34 6.37
N GLU A 34 6.89 2.13 6.57
CA GLU A 34 8.04 2.20 5.66
C GLU A 34 8.77 0.85 5.59
N GLN A 35 8.99 0.20 6.73
CA GLN A 35 9.61 -1.12 6.77
C GLN A 35 8.75 -2.15 6.03
N ILE A 36 7.43 -2.09 6.20
CA ILE A 36 6.49 -2.99 5.54
C ILE A 36 6.53 -2.81 4.03
N GLN A 37 6.73 -1.58 3.54
CA GLN A 37 6.76 -1.33 2.10
C GLN A 37 7.84 -2.15 1.39
N GLU A 38 8.99 -2.30 1.97
CA GLU A 38 10.07 -3.10 1.38
C GLU A 38 9.69 -4.57 1.27
N GLU A 39 9.15 -5.12 2.35
CA GLU A 39 8.70 -6.52 2.35
C GLU A 39 7.54 -6.74 1.39
N LYS A 40 6.61 -5.79 1.35
CA LYS A 40 5.47 -5.85 0.46
C LYS A 40 5.91 -5.88 -1.00
N LEU A 41 6.83 -5.02 -1.36
CA LEU A 41 7.35 -4.99 -2.73
C LEU A 41 8.02 -6.31 -3.10
N SER A 42 8.82 -6.85 -2.20
CA SER A 42 9.50 -8.13 -2.41
C SER A 42 8.50 -9.27 -2.63
N LEU A 43 7.46 -9.34 -1.79
CA LEU A 43 6.44 -10.38 -1.92
C LEU A 43 5.63 -10.21 -3.21
N MET A 44 5.33 -8.98 -3.59
CA MET A 44 4.59 -8.70 -4.83
C MET A 44 5.40 -9.10 -6.06
N GLN A 45 6.70 -8.84 -6.06
CA GLN A 45 7.57 -9.23 -7.15
C GLN A 45 7.69 -10.76 -7.26
N GLU A 46 7.84 -11.43 -6.12
CA GLU A 46 7.88 -12.88 -6.08
C GLU A 46 6.57 -13.48 -6.60
N LEU A 47 5.45 -12.92 -6.16
CA LEU A 47 4.13 -13.37 -6.58
C LEU A 47 3.94 -13.16 -8.08
N GLN A 48 4.39 -12.04 -8.62
CA GLN A 48 4.30 -11.76 -10.05
C GLN A 48 5.09 -12.80 -10.86
N SER A 49 6.29 -13.13 -10.41
CA SER A 49 7.13 -14.13 -11.08
C SER A 49 6.46 -15.50 -11.11
N VAL A 50 5.91 -15.93 -9.98
CA VAL A 50 5.22 -17.22 -9.88
C VAL A 50 3.96 -17.22 -10.73
N TRP A 51 3.21 -16.13 -10.73
CA TRP A 51 2.00 -15.99 -11.52
C TRP A 51 2.28 -16.11 -13.02
N ASP A 52 3.37 -15.50 -13.48
CA ASP A 52 3.77 -15.57 -14.87
C ASP A 52 4.07 -17.02 -15.30
N VAL A 53 4.71 -17.78 -14.40
CA VAL A 53 4.96 -19.20 -14.65
C VAL A 53 3.65 -19.98 -14.71
N LEU A 54 2.73 -19.71 -13.78
CA LEU A 54 1.43 -20.39 -13.71
C LEU A 54 0.58 -20.14 -14.94
N LYS A 55 0.62 -18.95 -15.49
CA LYS A 55 -0.12 -18.61 -16.72
C LYS A 55 0.31 -19.46 -17.91
N GLN A 56 1.56 -19.87 -17.94
CA GLN A 56 2.11 -20.65 -19.04
C GLN A 56 1.91 -22.15 -18.85
N SER A 57 1.43 -22.56 -17.69
CA SER A 57 1.21 -23.97 -17.37
C SER A 57 -0.19 -24.40 -17.80
N GLU A 58 -0.26 -25.44 -18.63
CA GLU A 58 -1.53 -26.01 -19.08
C GLU A 58 -2.08 -27.06 -18.11
N ALA A 59 -1.24 -27.54 -17.20
CA ALA A 59 -1.57 -28.63 -16.28
C ALA A 59 -2.01 -28.15 -14.90
N THR A 60 -2.39 -26.90 -14.77
CA THR A 60 -2.73 -26.31 -13.48
C THR A 60 -4.14 -26.76 -13.03
N ASP A 61 -4.25 -27.16 -11.78
CA ASP A 61 -5.53 -27.49 -11.17
C ASP A 61 -6.41 -26.25 -11.10
N THR A 62 -7.56 -26.30 -11.76
CA THR A 62 -8.48 -25.16 -11.85
C THR A 62 -8.99 -24.74 -10.49
N GLN A 63 -9.30 -25.71 -9.60
CA GLN A 63 -9.81 -25.39 -8.27
C GLN A 63 -8.76 -24.65 -7.43
N LEU A 64 -7.52 -25.11 -7.46
CA LEU A 64 -6.44 -24.46 -6.74
C LEU A 64 -6.14 -23.08 -7.33
N LEU A 65 -6.26 -22.96 -8.64
CA LEU A 65 -6.09 -21.66 -9.31
C LEU A 65 -7.18 -20.69 -8.91
N ASP A 66 -8.43 -21.15 -8.79
CA ASP A 66 -9.55 -20.33 -8.32
C ASP A 66 -9.34 -19.87 -6.89
N GLU A 67 -8.87 -20.76 -6.02
CA GLU A 67 -8.56 -20.42 -4.63
C GLU A 67 -7.47 -19.35 -4.56
N LEU A 68 -6.43 -19.48 -5.39
CA LEU A 68 -5.37 -18.50 -5.48
C LEU A 68 -5.91 -17.16 -5.97
N THR A 69 -6.77 -17.18 -6.97
CA THR A 69 -7.39 -15.97 -7.50
C THR A 69 -8.19 -15.25 -6.41
N GLN A 70 -8.92 -15.99 -5.59
CA GLN A 70 -9.66 -15.40 -4.47
C GLN A 70 -8.72 -14.76 -3.45
N LYS A 71 -7.61 -15.42 -3.14
CA LYS A 71 -6.62 -14.85 -2.23
C LYS A 71 -6.03 -13.56 -2.78
N LEU A 72 -5.75 -13.53 -4.08
CA LEU A 72 -5.22 -12.34 -4.74
C LEU A 72 -6.24 -11.20 -4.75
N GLU A 73 -7.51 -11.51 -4.92
CA GLU A 73 -8.57 -10.49 -4.84
C GLU A 73 -8.65 -9.89 -3.43
N ILE A 74 -8.51 -10.71 -2.40
CA ILE A 74 -8.47 -10.22 -1.02
C ILE A 74 -7.27 -9.30 -0.82
N CYS A 75 -6.10 -9.70 -1.30
CA CYS A 75 -4.90 -8.87 -1.21
C CYS A 75 -5.09 -7.53 -1.93
N LYS A 76 -5.72 -7.56 -3.10
CA LYS A 76 -6.02 -6.36 -3.88
C LYS A 76 -6.92 -5.41 -3.09
N GLU A 77 -7.98 -5.94 -2.50
CA GLU A 77 -8.90 -5.14 -1.69
C GLU A 77 -8.20 -4.54 -0.47
N GLN A 78 -7.37 -5.34 0.21
CA GLN A 78 -6.60 -4.88 1.35
C GLN A 78 -5.63 -3.77 0.95
N HIS A 79 -4.94 -3.94 -0.17
CA HIS A 79 -4.00 -2.95 -0.66
C HIS A 79 -4.71 -1.64 -1.03
N MET A 80 -5.85 -1.73 -1.70
CA MET A 80 -6.64 -0.55 -2.04
C MET A 80 -7.13 0.18 -0.79
N ARG A 81 -7.62 -0.56 0.21
CA ARG A 81 -8.04 0.01 1.48
C ARG A 81 -6.90 0.75 2.16
N ASN A 82 -5.72 0.11 2.21
CA ASN A 82 -4.55 0.72 2.84
C ASN A 82 -4.10 1.96 2.09
N SER A 83 -4.14 1.91 0.76
CA SER A 83 -3.78 3.06 -0.08
C SER A 83 -4.73 4.24 0.15
N LEU A 84 -6.02 3.97 0.28
CA LEU A 84 -7.00 5.00 0.56
C LEU A 84 -6.77 5.63 1.93
N LEU A 85 -6.47 4.80 2.93
CA LEU A 85 -6.19 5.30 4.27
C LEU A 85 -4.92 6.17 4.29
N LEU A 86 -3.88 5.71 3.62
CA LEU A 86 -2.63 6.47 3.54
C LEU A 86 -2.86 7.81 2.84
N ASN A 87 -3.58 7.80 1.71
CA ASN A 87 -3.88 9.02 0.97
C ASN A 87 -4.70 10.00 1.81
N LYS A 88 -5.67 9.48 2.58
CA LYS A 88 -6.48 10.30 3.45
C LYS A 88 -5.63 10.95 4.54
N GLN A 89 -4.72 10.19 5.14
CA GLN A 89 -3.82 10.71 6.16
C GLN A 89 -2.87 11.75 5.59
N MET A 90 -2.38 11.53 4.37
CA MET A 90 -1.54 12.50 3.67
C MET A 90 -2.32 13.78 3.36
N GLU A 91 -3.58 13.65 2.96
CA GLU A 91 -4.44 14.80 2.70
C GLU A 91 -4.68 15.61 3.96
N ILE A 92 -4.99 14.94 5.07
CA ILE A 92 -5.17 15.59 6.36
C ILE A 92 -3.89 16.34 6.76
N THR A 93 -2.75 15.71 6.62
CA THR A 93 -1.46 16.32 6.94
C THR A 93 -1.21 17.53 6.04
N ARG A 94 -1.48 17.39 4.76
CA ARG A 94 -1.31 18.47 3.79
C ARG A 94 -2.21 19.67 4.14
N ASN A 95 -3.47 19.38 4.48
CA ASN A 95 -4.41 20.43 4.86
C ASN A 95 -3.98 21.12 6.14
N LEU A 96 -3.49 20.36 7.11
CA LEU A 96 -2.99 20.93 8.36
C LEU A 96 -1.77 21.81 8.12
N LEU A 97 -0.83 21.35 7.31
CA LEU A 97 0.35 22.15 6.96
C LEU A 97 -0.04 23.39 6.17
N GLY A 98 -1.03 23.26 5.28
CA GLY A 98 -1.57 24.40 4.55
C GLY A 98 -2.20 25.42 5.46
N ALA A 99 -2.96 24.98 6.44
CA ALA A 99 -3.58 25.88 7.43
C ALA A 99 -2.53 26.59 8.28
N ILE A 100 -1.49 25.87 8.71
CA ILE A 100 -0.38 26.46 9.45
C ILE A 100 0.36 27.48 8.60
N THR A 101 0.61 27.15 7.33
CA THR A 101 1.27 28.05 6.41
C THR A 101 0.46 29.30 6.16
N GLN A 102 -0.85 29.17 5.97
CA GLN A 102 -1.75 30.33 5.80
C GLN A 102 -1.75 31.21 7.04
N LYS A 103 -1.77 30.59 8.22
CA LYS A 103 -1.69 31.37 9.47
C LYS A 103 -0.39 32.14 9.57
N ASN A 104 0.72 31.49 9.22
CA ASN A 104 2.01 32.15 9.19
C ASN A 104 2.04 33.24 8.13
N ASN A 105 1.45 33.00 6.98
CA ASN A 105 1.37 33.99 5.91
C ASN A 105 0.49 35.16 6.32
N ALA A 106 -0.56 34.93 7.09
CA ALA A 106 -1.41 36.01 7.60
C ALA A 106 -0.61 36.92 8.54
N ASN A 107 0.25 36.32 9.37
CA ASN A 107 1.14 37.07 10.25
C ASN A 107 2.25 37.77 9.47
N ALA A 108 2.67 37.18 8.37
CA ALA A 108 3.73 37.71 7.52
C ALA A 108 3.18 38.40 6.26
N ALA A 109 1.89 38.63 6.19
CA ALA A 109 1.24 39.18 5.00
C ALA A 109 1.81 40.54 4.61
N VAL A 110 2.28 41.30 5.57
CA VAL A 110 2.93 42.57 5.33
C VAL A 110 4.19 42.38 4.49
N TYR A 111 4.94 41.33 4.78
CA TYR A 111 6.15 40.99 4.02
C TYR A 111 5.81 40.46 2.64
N ASP A 112 4.75 39.63 2.57
CA ASP A 112 4.34 39.03 1.32
C ASP A 112 3.87 40.04 0.31
N LYS A 113 3.18 41.07 0.77
CA LYS A 113 2.77 42.16 -0.11
C LYS A 113 3.92 42.91 -0.67
N LEU A 114 5.04 42.92 0.04
CA LEU A 114 6.26 43.60 -0.39
C LEU A 114 7.12 42.70 -1.25
N GLY A 115 7.09 41.40 -0.97
CA GLY A 115 7.85 40.44 -1.73
C GLY A 115 6.99 39.72 -2.73
N LYS A 116 6.67 38.49 -2.42
CA LYS A 116 5.82 37.63 -3.25
C LYS A 116 5.03 36.68 -2.38
N MET A 117 3.82 36.47 -2.77
CA MET A 117 3.02 35.38 -2.25
C MET A 117 3.42 34.09 -2.95
N THR A 118 4.01 33.23 -2.24
CA THR A 118 4.42 31.93 -2.82
C THR A 118 3.79 30.80 -2.09
#